data_1848841a770aa06aa52afed6b95ea51a
#
_entry.id   1848841a770aa06aa52afed6b95ea51a
#
_cell.length_a   1.000
_cell.length_b   1.000
_cell.length_c   1.000
_cell.angle_alpha   90.00
_cell.angle_beta   90.00
_cell.angle_gamma   90.00
#
_symmetry.space_group_name_H-M   'P 1'
#
loop_
_entity.id
_entity.type
_entity.pdbx_description
1 polymer ?
#
loop_
_entity_poly.entity_id
_entity_poly.type
_entity_poly.pdbx_seq_one_letter_code
_entity_poly.pdbx_strand_id
1 'polypeptide(L)'
;MTAGHTTDRFGAYGGRYVPETLIPALDELEAAFASAMADTAYVAELDDLLHTYVGRPSPLSSAPRLSDLVGARVFLKREDLNHTGAHKINNTVGQALLALRMGKRRIIAETGAGQHGVATATICARFGLQCVVYMGEEDMRRQQLNVFRMRLMGATVVPVTSGTRTLKDATSEAIRDWVTTVNDSHYIIGSVVGPAPYPRMVREFQAIIGREAREQMLERTGRLPKTVVACVGGGSNAMGIFHAFVPDADVELVGVEAAGEGIDTERHSASLTKGRPGVLHGALSYLLQDDHGQVHPAHSISAGLDYPGVGPEHAQLKDSGRATYESVTDDEALGGFRLLAELEGVIPALETSHAVAWIAREKGRWSGDESVLLCVSGRGDKDVAHVAEYLAARG
;
A
#
# COMPACT_ATOMS: atom_id res chain seq x y z
N MET A 1 -30.58 -15.58 -16.12
CA MET A 1 -29.40 -15.05 -16.82
C MET A 1 -28.55 -14.36 -15.75
N THR A 2 -27.50 -15.04 -15.31
CA THR A 2 -26.54 -14.50 -14.33
C THR A 2 -25.84 -13.31 -14.97
N ALA A 3 -26.02 -12.11 -14.41
CA ALA A 3 -25.25 -10.92 -14.77
C ALA A 3 -23.77 -11.30 -14.71
N GLY A 4 -23.07 -11.12 -15.82
CA GLY A 4 -21.67 -11.49 -15.92
C GLY A 4 -20.86 -10.74 -14.88
N HIS A 5 -20.26 -11.48 -13.96
CA HIS A 5 -19.26 -10.95 -13.02
C HIS A 5 -18.09 -10.43 -13.83
N THR A 6 -18.06 -9.13 -14.03
CA THR A 6 -16.97 -8.44 -14.72
C THR A 6 -15.75 -8.47 -13.83
N THR A 7 -14.90 -9.48 -14.03
CA THR A 7 -13.49 -9.53 -13.64
C THR A 7 -13.16 -9.50 -12.14
N ASP A 8 -13.56 -10.53 -11.42
CA ASP A 8 -12.99 -10.88 -10.10
C ASP A 8 -11.51 -11.25 -10.17
N ARG A 9 -10.90 -11.20 -11.38
CA ARG A 9 -9.56 -11.72 -11.64
C ARG A 9 -8.72 -10.74 -12.47
N PHE A 10 -7.42 -10.85 -12.22
CA PHE A 10 -6.35 -10.24 -13.00
C PHE A 10 -5.58 -11.42 -13.64
N GLY A 11 -5.95 -11.78 -14.87
CA GLY A 11 -5.48 -13.01 -15.49
C GLY A 11 -5.85 -14.25 -14.66
N ALA A 12 -4.85 -15.00 -14.19
CA ALA A 12 -5.05 -16.17 -13.34
C ALA A 12 -5.31 -15.78 -11.87
N TYR A 13 -4.95 -14.57 -11.45
CA TYR A 13 -4.92 -14.14 -10.06
C TYR A 13 -6.20 -13.46 -9.59
N GLY A 14 -6.37 -13.28 -8.26
CA GLY A 14 -7.57 -12.72 -7.65
C GLY A 14 -8.58 -13.79 -7.24
N GLY A 15 -9.88 -13.51 -7.42
CA GLY A 15 -10.98 -14.40 -7.07
C GLY A 15 -11.46 -14.23 -5.62
N ARG A 16 -12.35 -15.14 -5.19
CA ARG A 16 -13.02 -15.13 -3.88
C ARG A 16 -12.82 -16.46 -3.18
N TYR A 17 -11.71 -16.65 -2.50
CA TYR A 17 -11.38 -17.85 -1.74
C TYR A 17 -11.77 -17.66 -0.27
N VAL A 18 -13.06 -17.59 -0.01
CA VAL A 18 -13.65 -17.27 1.30
C VAL A 18 -14.73 -18.28 1.67
N PRO A 19 -15.12 -18.37 2.96
CA PRO A 19 -16.31 -19.15 3.36
C PRO A 19 -17.57 -18.68 2.62
N GLU A 20 -18.47 -19.60 2.29
CA GLU A 20 -19.72 -19.32 1.55
C GLU A 20 -20.57 -18.22 2.24
N THR A 21 -20.53 -18.16 3.55
CA THR A 21 -21.26 -17.17 4.36
C THR A 21 -20.83 -15.73 4.08
N LEU A 22 -19.64 -15.51 3.51
CA LEU A 22 -19.14 -14.19 3.18
C LEU A 22 -19.48 -13.75 1.74
N ILE A 23 -19.88 -14.68 0.87
CA ILE A 23 -20.19 -14.36 -0.55
C ILE A 23 -21.28 -13.29 -0.68
N PRO A 24 -22.43 -13.36 0.05
CA PRO A 24 -23.47 -12.33 -0.04
C PRO A 24 -22.96 -10.92 0.31
N ALA A 25 -22.06 -10.83 1.30
CA ALA A 25 -21.49 -9.53 1.68
C ALA A 25 -20.52 -8.97 0.63
N LEU A 26 -19.76 -9.83 -0.04
CA LEU A 26 -18.91 -9.44 -1.16
C LEU A 26 -19.74 -9.01 -2.38
N ASP A 27 -20.86 -9.69 -2.65
CA ASP A 27 -21.81 -9.29 -3.72
C ASP A 27 -22.45 -7.93 -3.40
N GLU A 28 -22.89 -7.72 -2.15
CA GLU A 28 -23.40 -6.42 -1.68
C GLU A 28 -22.35 -5.31 -1.89
N LEU A 29 -21.11 -5.58 -1.49
CA LEU A 29 -19.99 -4.62 -1.62
C LEU A 29 -19.68 -4.30 -3.08
N GLU A 30 -19.62 -5.30 -3.96
CA GLU A 30 -19.37 -5.11 -5.39
C GLU A 30 -20.47 -4.27 -6.05
N ALA A 31 -21.73 -4.59 -5.78
CA ALA A 31 -22.86 -3.83 -6.28
C ALA A 31 -22.88 -2.39 -5.76
N ALA A 32 -22.63 -2.21 -4.47
CA ALA A 32 -22.55 -0.88 -3.84
C ALA A 32 -21.41 -0.05 -4.44
N PHE A 33 -20.22 -0.64 -4.61
CA PHE A 33 -19.08 0.03 -5.22
C PHE A 33 -19.36 0.43 -6.67
N ALA A 34 -19.88 -0.48 -7.48
CA ALA A 34 -20.22 -0.19 -8.88
C ALA A 34 -21.28 0.94 -8.98
N SER A 35 -22.32 0.90 -8.14
CA SER A 35 -23.33 1.94 -8.05
C SER A 35 -22.75 3.28 -7.61
N ALA A 36 -21.89 3.29 -6.60
CA ALA A 36 -21.25 4.51 -6.10
C ALA A 36 -20.37 5.17 -7.16
N MET A 37 -19.52 4.41 -7.85
CA MET A 37 -18.64 4.95 -8.89
C MET A 37 -19.39 5.44 -10.13
N ALA A 38 -20.62 4.99 -10.36
CA ALA A 38 -21.49 5.48 -11.42
C ALA A 38 -22.33 6.73 -10.99
N ASP A 39 -22.38 7.03 -9.70
CA ASP A 39 -23.13 8.15 -9.16
C ASP A 39 -22.27 9.42 -9.08
N THR A 40 -22.63 10.42 -9.88
CA THR A 40 -21.91 11.70 -9.93
C THR A 40 -21.87 12.43 -8.58
N ALA A 41 -22.89 12.25 -7.71
CA ALA A 41 -22.92 12.88 -6.39
C ALA A 41 -21.87 12.23 -5.45
N TYR A 42 -21.72 10.91 -5.50
CA TYR A 42 -20.68 10.22 -4.74
C TYR A 42 -19.28 10.61 -5.21
N VAL A 43 -19.08 10.63 -6.52
CA VAL A 43 -17.76 10.99 -7.11
C VAL A 43 -17.43 12.45 -6.73
N ALA A 44 -18.37 13.36 -6.83
CA ALA A 44 -18.16 14.77 -6.43
C ALA A 44 -17.83 14.92 -4.94
N GLU A 45 -18.52 14.18 -4.06
CA GLU A 45 -18.22 14.19 -2.61
C GLU A 45 -16.84 13.60 -2.32
N LEU A 46 -16.47 12.51 -2.99
CA LEU A 46 -15.14 11.91 -2.90
C LEU A 46 -14.06 12.90 -3.35
N ASP A 47 -14.24 13.54 -4.50
CA ASP A 47 -13.31 14.52 -5.04
C ASP A 47 -13.16 15.74 -4.14
N ASP A 48 -14.27 16.26 -3.56
CA ASP A 48 -14.23 17.36 -2.59
C ASP A 48 -13.40 16.97 -1.36
N LEU A 49 -13.63 15.79 -0.79
CA LEU A 49 -12.85 15.30 0.36
C LEU A 49 -11.38 15.07 0.02
N LEU A 50 -11.08 14.54 -1.15
CA LEU A 50 -9.70 14.37 -1.61
C LEU A 50 -9.01 15.74 -1.75
N HIS A 51 -9.72 16.76 -2.24
CA HIS A 51 -9.17 18.11 -2.40
C HIS A 51 -9.08 18.86 -1.06
N THR A 52 -10.19 18.99 -0.33
CA THR A 52 -10.30 19.90 0.82
C THR A 52 -9.81 19.29 2.13
N TYR A 53 -9.86 17.96 2.28
CA TYR A 53 -9.50 17.27 3.51
C TYR A 53 -8.19 16.49 3.40
N VAL A 54 -7.96 15.80 2.29
CA VAL A 54 -6.70 15.06 2.07
C VAL A 54 -5.58 15.99 1.62
N GLY A 55 -5.89 17.07 0.89
CA GLY A 55 -4.93 18.06 0.39
C GLY A 55 -4.37 17.71 -0.99
N ARG A 56 -5.19 17.07 -1.83
CA ARG A 56 -4.82 16.73 -3.22
C ARG A 56 -5.04 17.91 -4.19
N PRO A 57 -4.32 17.97 -5.33
CA PRO A 57 -3.31 17.00 -5.78
C PRO A 57 -2.06 17.01 -4.92
N SER A 58 -1.49 15.84 -4.64
CA SER A 58 -0.19 15.78 -3.96
C SER A 58 0.92 16.34 -4.87
N PRO A 59 1.92 17.09 -4.33
CA PRO A 59 2.93 17.71 -5.17
C PRO A 59 3.80 16.70 -5.91
N LEU A 60 4.24 17.08 -7.12
CA LEU A 60 5.37 16.47 -7.81
C LEU A 60 6.60 17.36 -7.58
N SER A 61 7.58 16.93 -6.80
CA SER A 61 8.80 17.67 -6.50
C SER A 61 9.97 17.13 -7.30
N SER A 62 10.87 18.01 -7.79
CA SER A 62 12.17 17.58 -8.28
C SER A 62 13.08 17.22 -7.12
N ALA A 63 14.01 16.27 -7.34
CA ALA A 63 15.04 15.86 -6.39
C ALA A 63 16.43 16.11 -7.01
N PRO A 64 16.92 17.37 -6.99
CA PRO A 64 18.09 17.76 -7.77
C PRO A 64 19.39 17.06 -7.33
N ARG A 65 19.63 16.94 -6.02
CA ARG A 65 20.85 16.29 -5.53
C ARG A 65 20.83 14.76 -5.72
N LEU A 66 19.65 14.15 -5.61
CA LEU A 66 19.50 12.74 -5.96
C LEU A 66 19.63 12.55 -7.48
N SER A 67 19.15 13.50 -8.28
CA SER A 67 19.32 13.50 -9.74
C SER A 67 20.80 13.54 -10.13
N ASP A 68 21.58 14.42 -9.50
CA ASP A 68 23.03 14.51 -9.72
C ASP A 68 23.74 13.20 -9.34
N LEU A 69 23.31 12.56 -8.25
CA LEU A 69 23.87 11.30 -7.81
C LEU A 69 23.66 10.18 -8.80
N VAL A 70 22.43 10.04 -9.35
CA VAL A 70 22.07 8.90 -10.21
C VAL A 70 22.30 9.15 -11.71
N GLY A 71 22.48 10.40 -12.10
CA GLY A 71 22.71 10.82 -13.50
C GLY A 71 21.44 10.89 -14.34
N ALA A 72 20.27 11.07 -13.72
CA ALA A 72 18.97 11.20 -14.37
C ALA A 72 18.08 12.20 -13.62
N ARG A 73 17.02 12.71 -14.24
CA ARG A 73 16.08 13.63 -13.60
C ARG A 73 15.14 12.86 -12.68
N VAL A 74 15.29 12.98 -11.37
CA VAL A 74 14.42 12.30 -10.38
C VAL A 74 13.30 13.24 -9.92
N PHE A 75 12.07 12.74 -9.98
CA PHE A 75 10.86 13.40 -9.49
C PHE A 75 10.22 12.56 -8.39
N LEU A 76 9.73 13.24 -7.36
CA LEU A 76 9.08 12.65 -6.19
C LEU A 76 7.58 12.96 -6.23
N LYS A 77 6.73 11.94 -6.36
CA LYS A 77 5.30 12.08 -6.11
C LYS A 77 5.05 11.99 -4.60
N ARG A 78 4.69 13.11 -4.00
CA ARG A 78 4.75 13.39 -2.55
C ARG A 78 3.48 12.95 -1.82
N GLU A 79 3.20 11.64 -1.77
CA GLU A 79 2.09 11.11 -0.98
C GLU A 79 2.29 11.23 0.55
N ASP A 80 3.52 11.47 0.98
CA ASP A 80 3.91 11.80 2.35
C ASP A 80 3.35 13.14 2.86
N LEU A 81 2.93 14.02 1.96
CA LEU A 81 2.34 15.32 2.28
C LEU A 81 0.80 15.30 2.40
N ASN A 82 0.17 14.20 2.08
CA ASN A 82 -1.27 14.04 2.30
C ASN A 82 -1.60 14.13 3.80
N HIS A 83 -2.84 14.51 4.11
CA HIS A 83 -3.37 14.38 5.47
C HIS A 83 -3.14 12.96 6.00
N THR A 84 -2.71 12.80 7.24
CA THR A 84 -2.19 11.59 7.89
C THR A 84 -0.75 11.21 7.55
N GLY A 85 -0.14 11.78 6.51
CA GLY A 85 1.26 11.60 6.16
C GLY A 85 1.57 10.38 5.30
N ALA A 86 0.59 9.85 4.56
CA ALA A 86 0.77 8.74 3.63
C ALA A 86 -0.40 8.62 2.63
N HIS A 87 -0.21 7.82 1.57
CA HIS A 87 -1.22 7.49 0.56
C HIS A 87 -2.46 6.77 1.09
N LYS A 88 -2.41 6.19 2.28
CA LYS A 88 -3.51 5.35 2.83
C LYS A 88 -4.83 6.09 2.95
N ILE A 89 -4.80 7.40 3.20
CA ILE A 89 -5.99 8.23 3.34
C ILE A 89 -6.86 8.24 2.08
N ASN A 90 -6.28 8.14 0.89
CA ASN A 90 -7.03 8.13 -0.38
C ASN A 90 -8.06 6.99 -0.39
N ASN A 91 -7.59 5.79 -0.05
CA ASN A 91 -8.41 4.59 0.00
C ASN A 91 -9.43 4.63 1.15
N THR A 92 -9.01 5.08 2.35
CA THR A 92 -9.91 5.07 3.50
C THR A 92 -11.06 6.06 3.38
N VAL A 93 -10.86 7.20 2.73
CA VAL A 93 -11.94 8.16 2.40
C VAL A 93 -12.97 7.50 1.50
N GLY A 94 -12.54 6.88 0.39
CA GLY A 94 -13.46 6.22 -0.55
C GLY A 94 -14.23 5.07 0.10
N GLN A 95 -13.55 4.18 0.82
CA GLN A 95 -14.23 3.06 1.48
C GLN A 95 -15.15 3.51 2.62
N ALA A 96 -14.81 4.57 3.38
CA ALA A 96 -15.68 5.08 4.44
C ALA A 96 -16.95 5.73 3.88
N LEU A 97 -16.86 6.51 2.79
CA LEU A 97 -18.04 7.01 2.08
C LEU A 97 -18.92 5.88 1.57
N LEU A 98 -18.31 4.83 1.01
CA LEU A 98 -19.04 3.64 0.56
C LEU A 98 -19.75 2.94 1.72
N ALA A 99 -19.08 2.77 2.85
CA ALA A 99 -19.67 2.18 4.07
C ALA A 99 -20.89 2.97 4.55
N LEU A 100 -20.80 4.31 4.54
CA LEU A 100 -21.94 5.19 4.89
C LEU A 100 -23.14 4.98 3.96
N ARG A 101 -22.91 4.87 2.65
CA ARG A 101 -23.97 4.57 1.66
C ARG A 101 -24.60 3.21 1.89
N MET A 102 -23.82 2.23 2.31
CA MET A 102 -24.29 0.89 2.67
C MET A 102 -24.99 0.84 4.05
N GLY A 103 -25.08 1.97 4.76
CA GLY A 103 -25.67 2.04 6.10
C GLY A 103 -24.82 1.42 7.21
N LYS A 104 -23.56 1.05 6.93
CA LYS A 104 -22.65 0.47 7.92
C LYS A 104 -22.14 1.56 8.87
N ARG A 105 -22.16 1.29 10.17
CA ARG A 105 -21.77 2.27 11.21
C ARG A 105 -20.53 1.84 12.00
N ARG A 106 -20.11 0.59 11.87
CA ARG A 106 -18.93 0.03 12.49
C ARG A 106 -17.91 -0.30 11.41
N ILE A 107 -16.70 0.24 11.58
CA ILE A 107 -15.57 0.03 10.68
C ILE A 107 -14.55 -0.86 11.35
N ILE A 108 -14.08 -1.85 10.61
CA ILE A 108 -12.98 -2.74 10.97
C ILE A 108 -11.80 -2.45 10.04
N ALA A 109 -10.59 -2.44 10.57
CA ALA A 109 -9.37 -2.35 9.77
C ALA A 109 -8.26 -3.20 10.40
N GLU A 110 -7.28 -3.59 9.58
CA GLU A 110 -5.99 -4.11 9.99
C GLU A 110 -4.91 -3.04 9.84
N THR A 111 -3.78 -3.21 10.53
CA THR A 111 -2.62 -2.35 10.27
C THR A 111 -1.32 -3.01 10.73
N GLY A 112 -0.21 -2.81 9.99
CA GLY A 112 1.15 -3.15 10.37
C GLY A 112 1.90 -1.91 10.87
N ALA A 113 2.44 -1.09 9.97
CA ALA A 113 3.13 0.17 10.33
C ALA A 113 2.22 1.22 11.02
N GLY A 114 0.92 0.95 11.14
CA GLY A 114 -0.04 1.85 11.77
C GLY A 114 -0.62 2.92 10.83
N GLN A 115 -0.07 3.15 9.65
CA GLN A 115 -0.53 4.22 8.76
C GLN A 115 -1.95 3.99 8.23
N HIS A 116 -2.31 2.74 7.91
CA HIS A 116 -3.67 2.40 7.51
C HIS A 116 -4.66 2.59 8.67
N GLY A 117 -4.29 2.11 9.87
CA GLY A 117 -5.09 2.29 11.07
C GLY A 117 -5.30 3.77 11.41
N VAL A 118 -4.25 4.59 11.32
CA VAL A 118 -4.35 6.06 11.52
C VAL A 118 -5.28 6.69 10.49
N ALA A 119 -5.15 6.34 9.20
CA ALA A 119 -6.01 6.88 8.16
C ALA A 119 -7.48 6.46 8.36
N THR A 120 -7.73 5.19 8.75
CA THR A 120 -9.07 4.70 9.07
C THR A 120 -9.65 5.39 10.30
N ALA A 121 -8.90 5.49 11.40
CA ALA A 121 -9.34 6.20 12.60
C ALA A 121 -9.66 7.67 12.31
N THR A 122 -8.84 8.32 11.48
CA THR A 122 -9.04 9.73 11.06
C THR A 122 -10.37 9.92 10.36
N ILE A 123 -10.68 9.09 9.37
CA ILE A 123 -11.93 9.24 8.61
C ILE A 123 -13.14 8.79 9.42
N CYS A 124 -13.00 7.79 10.28
CA CYS A 124 -14.04 7.37 11.20
C CYS A 124 -14.40 8.48 12.20
N ALA A 125 -13.40 9.17 12.77
CA ALA A 125 -13.60 10.32 13.64
C ALA A 125 -14.37 11.43 12.92
N ARG A 126 -14.00 11.74 11.66
CA ARG A 126 -14.66 12.75 10.84
C ARG A 126 -16.14 12.43 10.59
N PHE A 127 -16.48 11.17 10.38
CA PHE A 127 -17.85 10.73 10.03
C PHE A 127 -18.67 10.20 11.21
N GLY A 128 -18.10 10.20 12.42
CA GLY A 128 -18.80 9.68 13.61
C GLY A 128 -19.05 8.17 13.53
N LEU A 129 -18.11 7.42 12.92
CA LEU A 129 -18.19 5.96 12.78
C LEU A 129 -17.43 5.28 13.93
N GLN A 130 -17.96 4.15 14.42
CA GLN A 130 -17.21 3.29 15.33
C GLN A 130 -16.02 2.66 14.59
N CYS A 131 -14.83 2.72 15.18
CA CYS A 131 -13.60 2.24 14.56
C CYS A 131 -12.91 1.19 15.44
N VAL A 132 -12.67 0.00 14.88
CA VAL A 132 -11.89 -1.08 15.49
C VAL A 132 -10.71 -1.41 14.58
N VAL A 133 -9.49 -1.31 15.13
CA VAL A 133 -8.26 -1.56 14.38
C VAL A 133 -7.50 -2.73 14.99
N TYR A 134 -7.29 -3.79 14.24
CA TYR A 134 -6.45 -4.92 14.64
C TYR A 134 -5.00 -4.65 14.27
N MET A 135 -4.10 -4.85 15.22
CA MET A 135 -2.67 -4.63 15.05
C MET A 135 -1.87 -5.69 15.81
N GLY A 136 -0.87 -6.26 15.16
CA GLY A 136 0.01 -7.22 15.81
C GLY A 136 0.75 -6.59 16.99
N GLU A 137 0.90 -7.34 18.09
CA GLU A 137 1.57 -6.84 19.31
C GLU A 137 3.01 -6.38 19.03
N GLU A 138 3.73 -7.09 18.15
CA GLU A 138 5.08 -6.71 17.72
C GLU A 138 5.08 -5.40 16.92
N ASP A 139 4.11 -5.22 16.03
CA ASP A 139 3.93 -3.98 15.30
C ASP A 139 3.54 -2.81 16.20
N MET A 140 2.69 -3.06 17.22
CA MET A 140 2.34 -2.05 18.22
C MET A 140 3.56 -1.56 18.99
N ARG A 141 4.49 -2.47 19.32
CA ARG A 141 5.75 -2.14 20.00
C ARG A 141 6.63 -1.25 19.12
N ARG A 142 6.76 -1.57 17.84
CA ARG A 142 7.57 -0.82 16.87
C ARG A 142 6.97 0.56 16.52
N GLN A 143 5.63 0.70 16.60
CA GLN A 143 4.89 1.85 16.07
C GLN A 143 3.96 2.51 17.12
N GLN A 144 4.46 2.70 18.34
CA GLN A 144 3.69 3.25 19.47
C GLN A 144 3.06 4.61 19.17
N LEU A 145 3.75 5.48 18.41
CA LEU A 145 3.21 6.78 18.02
C LEU A 145 1.90 6.64 17.23
N ASN A 146 1.83 5.70 16.29
CA ASN A 146 0.62 5.48 15.51
C ASN A 146 -0.49 4.83 16.35
N VAL A 147 -0.15 3.95 17.28
CA VAL A 147 -1.12 3.41 18.25
C VAL A 147 -1.74 4.53 19.07
N PHE A 148 -0.93 5.45 19.60
CA PHE A 148 -1.42 6.62 20.34
C PHE A 148 -2.33 7.50 19.46
N ARG A 149 -1.94 7.79 18.22
CA ARG A 149 -2.74 8.59 17.27
C ARG A 149 -4.11 7.97 17.01
N MET A 150 -4.19 6.66 16.78
CA MET A 150 -5.45 5.95 16.58
C MET A 150 -6.38 6.07 17.79
N ARG A 151 -5.84 5.84 18.99
CA ARG A 151 -6.60 5.97 20.25
C ARG A 151 -7.07 7.39 20.52
N LEU A 152 -6.23 8.40 20.21
CA LEU A 152 -6.57 9.81 20.34
C LEU A 152 -7.77 10.20 19.46
N MET A 153 -7.92 9.55 18.30
CA MET A 153 -9.06 9.74 17.38
C MET A 153 -10.27 8.85 17.72
N GLY A 154 -10.25 8.17 18.87
CA GLY A 154 -11.38 7.39 19.36
C GLY A 154 -11.45 5.96 18.84
N ALA A 155 -10.45 5.47 18.10
CA ALA A 155 -10.42 4.09 17.65
C ALA A 155 -10.06 3.12 18.78
N THR A 156 -10.71 1.95 18.80
CA THR A 156 -10.31 0.81 19.62
C THR A 156 -9.20 0.06 18.90
N VAL A 157 -7.98 0.06 19.45
CA VAL A 157 -6.86 -0.71 18.91
C VAL A 157 -6.74 -2.02 19.67
N VAL A 158 -6.99 -3.13 18.96
CA VAL A 158 -7.00 -4.50 19.48
C VAL A 158 -5.66 -5.17 19.20
N PRO A 159 -4.89 -5.56 20.23
CA PRO A 159 -3.63 -6.27 20.02
C PRO A 159 -3.89 -7.70 19.56
N VAL A 160 -3.15 -8.14 18.53
CA VAL A 160 -3.15 -9.52 18.06
C VAL A 160 -1.89 -10.21 18.57
N THR A 161 -2.09 -11.21 19.44
CA THR A 161 -1.02 -11.92 20.17
C THR A 161 -0.72 -13.30 19.61
N SER A 162 -1.49 -13.75 18.60
CA SER A 162 -1.32 -15.04 17.92
C SER A 162 -0.35 -14.94 16.73
N GLY A 163 0.19 -16.06 16.30
CA GLY A 163 1.06 -16.19 15.14
C GLY A 163 2.36 -15.39 15.27
N THR A 164 2.75 -14.71 14.22
CA THR A 164 3.94 -13.82 14.19
C THR A 164 3.71 -12.49 14.90
N ARG A 165 2.46 -12.19 15.28
CA ARG A 165 2.05 -10.94 15.93
C ARG A 165 2.33 -9.69 15.08
N THR A 166 2.22 -9.86 13.74
CA THR A 166 2.44 -8.81 12.74
C THR A 166 1.21 -8.64 11.84
N LEU A 167 1.34 -7.85 10.78
CA LEU A 167 0.27 -7.48 9.84
C LEU A 167 -0.53 -8.69 9.32
N LYS A 168 0.12 -9.83 9.01
CA LYS A 168 -0.58 -11.03 8.51
C LYS A 168 -1.65 -11.51 9.48
N ASP A 169 -1.29 -11.62 10.76
CA ASP A 169 -2.21 -12.11 11.78
C ASP A 169 -3.27 -11.07 12.14
N ALA A 170 -2.91 -9.77 12.12
CA ALA A 170 -3.87 -8.67 12.24
C ALA A 170 -4.94 -8.71 11.13
N THR A 171 -4.54 -8.99 9.88
CA THR A 171 -5.47 -9.17 8.75
C THR A 171 -6.40 -10.36 8.99
N SER A 172 -5.85 -11.48 9.47
CA SER A 172 -6.65 -12.67 9.78
C SER A 172 -7.71 -12.41 10.85
N GLU A 173 -7.37 -11.67 11.92
CA GLU A 173 -8.32 -11.31 12.98
C GLU A 173 -9.37 -10.30 12.50
N ALA A 174 -8.98 -9.30 11.70
CA ALA A 174 -9.92 -8.36 11.11
C ALA A 174 -10.96 -9.08 10.22
N ILE A 175 -10.52 -10.04 9.42
CA ILE A 175 -11.43 -10.87 8.60
C ILE A 175 -12.36 -11.72 9.48
N ARG A 176 -11.87 -12.32 10.57
CA ARG A 176 -12.71 -13.10 11.50
C ARG A 176 -13.80 -12.24 12.15
N ASP A 177 -13.45 -11.04 12.63
CA ASP A 177 -14.42 -10.10 13.17
C ASP A 177 -15.44 -9.71 12.09
N TRP A 178 -14.97 -9.37 10.88
CA TRP A 178 -15.87 -9.00 9.80
C TRP A 178 -16.86 -10.11 9.44
N VAL A 179 -16.41 -11.36 9.32
CA VAL A 179 -17.30 -12.52 9.03
C VAL A 179 -18.42 -12.65 10.08
N THR A 180 -18.13 -12.36 11.34
CA THR A 180 -19.11 -12.47 12.43
C THR A 180 -20.05 -11.27 12.55
N THR A 181 -19.63 -10.09 12.04
CA THR A 181 -20.36 -8.81 12.20
C THR A 181 -20.72 -8.15 10.87
N VAL A 182 -20.74 -8.91 9.80
CA VAL A 182 -20.87 -8.44 8.42
C VAL A 182 -22.12 -7.59 8.16
N ASN A 183 -23.21 -7.82 8.90
CA ASN A 183 -24.46 -7.08 8.73
C ASN A 183 -24.31 -5.59 9.13
N ASP A 184 -23.54 -5.32 10.18
CA ASP A 184 -23.42 -3.98 10.77
C ASP A 184 -22.07 -3.31 10.49
N SER A 185 -21.08 -4.11 10.08
CA SER A 185 -19.70 -3.68 9.91
C SER A 185 -19.30 -3.64 8.44
N HIS A 186 -18.36 -2.73 8.14
CA HIS A 186 -17.60 -2.73 6.89
C HIS A 186 -16.11 -2.88 7.21
N TYR A 187 -15.45 -3.78 6.49
CA TYR A 187 -14.02 -3.96 6.58
C TYR A 187 -13.32 -3.05 5.56
N ILE A 188 -12.61 -2.02 6.05
CA ILE A 188 -11.76 -1.16 5.22
C ILE A 188 -10.40 -1.81 5.11
N ILE A 189 -10.15 -2.51 4.00
CA ILE A 189 -8.86 -3.15 3.75
C ILE A 189 -7.80 -2.13 3.32
N GLY A 190 -6.58 -2.28 3.84
CA GLY A 190 -5.52 -1.30 3.69
C GLY A 190 -4.67 -1.41 2.43
N SER A 191 -4.83 -2.46 1.63
CA SER A 191 -4.02 -2.68 0.44
C SER A 191 -4.82 -3.35 -0.69
N VAL A 192 -4.19 -3.53 -1.86
CA VAL A 192 -4.79 -4.19 -3.04
C VAL A 192 -4.80 -5.72 -2.90
N VAL A 193 -5.05 -6.21 -1.69
CA VAL A 193 -5.13 -7.62 -1.31
C VAL A 193 -6.56 -8.00 -0.92
N GLY A 194 -6.79 -9.24 -0.54
CA GLY A 194 -8.12 -9.71 -0.13
C GLY A 194 -8.97 -10.23 -1.28
N PRO A 195 -10.17 -10.76 -0.96
CA PRO A 195 -11.08 -11.30 -1.97
C PRO A 195 -11.63 -10.19 -2.87
N ALA A 196 -11.99 -10.51 -4.10
CA ALA A 196 -12.72 -9.56 -4.95
C ALA A 196 -14.04 -9.15 -4.25
N PRO A 197 -14.43 -7.84 -4.30
CA PRO A 197 -13.91 -6.80 -5.17
C PRO A 197 -12.76 -5.94 -4.59
N TYR A 198 -12.23 -6.25 -3.39
CA TYR A 198 -11.28 -5.39 -2.68
C TYR A 198 -10.05 -4.96 -3.51
N PRO A 199 -9.31 -5.86 -4.22
CA PRO A 199 -8.12 -5.42 -4.95
C PRO A 199 -8.43 -4.34 -5.98
N ARG A 200 -9.52 -4.49 -6.74
CA ARG A 200 -9.98 -3.51 -7.72
C ARG A 200 -10.44 -2.22 -7.04
N MET A 201 -11.24 -2.31 -6.00
CA MET A 201 -11.77 -1.15 -5.28
C MET A 201 -10.66 -0.29 -4.69
N VAL A 202 -9.69 -0.91 -4.01
CA VAL A 202 -8.53 -0.20 -3.45
C VAL A 202 -7.68 0.43 -4.56
N ARG A 203 -7.45 -0.28 -5.68
CA ARG A 203 -6.77 0.28 -6.84
C ARG A 203 -7.46 1.54 -7.35
N GLU A 204 -8.77 1.51 -7.54
CA GLU A 204 -9.51 2.68 -8.07
C GLU A 204 -9.35 3.91 -7.17
N PHE A 205 -9.44 3.74 -5.85
CA PHE A 205 -9.22 4.84 -4.91
C PHE A 205 -7.77 5.32 -4.85
N GLN A 206 -6.80 4.44 -5.09
CA GLN A 206 -5.38 4.81 -5.13
C GLN A 206 -4.90 5.30 -6.50
N ALA A 207 -5.63 5.02 -7.58
CA ALA A 207 -5.23 5.39 -8.95
C ALA A 207 -5.13 6.92 -9.16
N ILE A 208 -5.71 7.72 -8.27
CA ILE A 208 -5.52 9.17 -8.24
C ILE A 208 -4.05 9.56 -8.19
N ILE A 209 -3.19 8.77 -7.52
CA ILE A 209 -1.74 9.00 -7.44
C ILE A 209 -1.12 9.04 -8.84
N GLY A 210 -1.41 8.02 -9.64
CA GLY A 210 -0.87 7.89 -10.99
C GLY A 210 -1.48 8.88 -11.98
N ARG A 211 -2.79 9.14 -11.89
CA ARG A 211 -3.46 10.14 -12.75
C ARG A 211 -2.82 11.52 -12.59
N GLU A 212 -2.72 12.00 -11.35
CA GLU A 212 -2.05 13.28 -11.06
C GLU A 212 -0.58 13.29 -11.46
N ALA A 213 0.16 12.22 -11.13
CA ALA A 213 1.58 12.14 -11.46
C ALA A 213 1.82 12.21 -12.97
N ARG A 214 0.96 11.55 -13.77
CA ARG A 214 1.03 11.58 -15.23
C ARG A 214 0.82 12.99 -15.79
N GLU A 215 -0.21 13.67 -15.34
CA GLU A 215 -0.50 15.05 -15.74
C GLU A 215 0.63 15.99 -15.35
N GLN A 216 1.08 15.93 -14.10
CA GLN A 216 2.16 16.75 -13.57
C GLN A 216 3.51 16.50 -14.30
N MET A 217 3.80 15.25 -14.69
CA MET A 217 5.00 14.94 -15.49
C MET A 217 4.92 15.58 -16.88
N LEU A 218 3.77 15.47 -17.55
CA LEU A 218 3.56 16.08 -18.86
C LEU A 218 3.64 17.62 -18.81
N GLU A 219 3.03 18.24 -17.81
CA GLU A 219 3.11 19.69 -17.59
C GLU A 219 4.55 20.18 -17.37
N ARG A 220 5.32 19.44 -16.54
CA ARG A 220 6.67 19.86 -16.15
C ARG A 220 7.76 19.53 -17.15
N THR A 221 7.60 18.46 -17.89
CA THR A 221 8.69 17.91 -18.73
C THR A 221 8.31 17.74 -20.20
N GLY A 222 7.02 17.86 -20.54
CA GLY A 222 6.48 17.59 -21.87
C GLY A 222 6.46 16.11 -22.26
N ARG A 223 6.87 15.20 -21.36
CA ARG A 223 6.97 13.76 -21.64
C ARG A 223 6.71 12.91 -20.39
N LEU A 224 6.39 11.63 -20.59
CA LEU A 224 6.25 10.65 -19.52
C LEU A 224 7.63 10.28 -18.93
N PRO A 225 7.69 9.77 -17.70
CA PRO A 225 8.93 9.28 -17.13
C PRO A 225 9.43 8.04 -17.87
N LYS A 226 10.74 7.82 -17.89
CA LYS A 226 11.32 6.57 -18.38
C LYS A 226 11.00 5.41 -17.44
N THR A 227 11.07 5.66 -16.13
CA THR A 227 10.85 4.64 -15.11
C THR A 227 9.97 5.19 -14.00
N VAL A 228 8.96 4.43 -13.58
CA VAL A 228 8.14 4.68 -12.37
C VAL A 228 8.54 3.65 -11.32
N VAL A 229 8.91 4.12 -10.13
CA VAL A 229 9.41 3.29 -9.03
C VAL A 229 8.53 3.45 -7.81
N ALA A 230 8.17 2.33 -7.17
CA ALA A 230 7.44 2.34 -5.90
C ALA A 230 7.79 1.11 -5.06
N CYS A 231 7.76 1.25 -3.72
CA CYS A 231 7.91 0.11 -2.81
C CYS A 231 6.67 -0.80 -2.86
N VAL A 232 6.88 -2.10 -2.62
CA VAL A 232 5.83 -3.12 -2.67
C VAL A 232 5.88 -3.99 -1.42
N GLY A 233 4.82 -3.88 -0.58
CA GLY A 233 4.42 -4.89 0.39
C GLY A 233 3.13 -5.52 -0.13
N GLY A 234 1.94 -5.18 0.41
CA GLY A 234 0.66 -5.51 -0.25
C GLY A 234 0.47 -4.79 -1.59
N GLY A 235 1.18 -3.68 -1.84
CA GLY A 235 1.36 -3.04 -3.13
C GLY A 235 0.40 -1.90 -3.47
N SER A 236 -0.34 -1.32 -2.50
CA SER A 236 -1.36 -0.31 -2.82
C SER A 236 -0.81 1.01 -3.37
N ASN A 237 0.33 1.52 -2.86
CA ASN A 237 0.94 2.73 -3.42
C ASN A 237 1.48 2.48 -4.83
N ALA A 238 2.13 1.34 -5.04
CA ALA A 238 2.68 0.96 -6.33
C ALA A 238 1.56 0.77 -7.37
N MET A 239 0.49 0.06 -7.03
CA MET A 239 -0.65 -0.09 -7.93
C MET A 239 -1.32 1.27 -8.22
N GLY A 240 -1.43 2.13 -7.21
CA GLY A 240 -1.97 3.47 -7.36
C GLY A 240 -1.22 4.32 -8.38
N ILE A 241 0.12 4.29 -8.35
CA ILE A 241 0.91 5.06 -9.31
C ILE A 241 1.08 4.32 -10.65
N PHE A 242 1.25 2.99 -10.66
CA PHE A 242 1.48 2.21 -11.88
C PHE A 242 0.28 2.20 -12.82
N HIS A 243 -0.93 2.13 -12.27
CA HIS A 243 -2.16 1.94 -13.04
C HIS A 243 -2.31 2.94 -14.21
N ALA A 244 -1.95 4.21 -14.00
CA ALA A 244 -2.02 5.24 -15.03
C ALA A 244 -0.97 5.08 -16.14
N PHE A 245 0.09 4.29 -15.90
CA PHE A 245 1.18 4.06 -16.85
C PHE A 245 1.20 2.64 -17.42
N VAL A 246 0.31 1.75 -16.98
CA VAL A 246 0.20 0.39 -17.55
C VAL A 246 0.02 0.39 -19.08
N PRO A 247 -0.76 1.31 -19.69
CA PRO A 247 -0.92 1.34 -21.15
C PRO A 247 0.33 1.80 -21.90
N ASP A 248 1.29 2.47 -21.24
CA ASP A 248 2.46 3.06 -21.89
C ASP A 248 3.63 2.07 -21.86
N ALA A 249 3.79 1.28 -22.92
CA ALA A 249 4.81 0.22 -22.99
C ALA A 249 6.26 0.74 -22.84
N ASP A 250 6.51 2.00 -23.22
CA ASP A 250 7.83 2.64 -23.14
C ASP A 250 8.19 3.13 -21.71
N VAL A 251 7.22 3.13 -20.80
CA VAL A 251 7.42 3.47 -19.38
C VAL A 251 7.70 2.20 -18.60
N GLU A 252 8.88 2.09 -18.02
CA GLU A 252 9.23 0.97 -17.14
C GLU A 252 8.50 1.12 -15.79
N LEU A 253 7.94 0.02 -15.27
CA LEU A 253 7.32 -0.05 -13.95
C LEU A 253 8.17 -0.96 -13.06
N VAL A 254 8.71 -0.40 -11.98
CA VAL A 254 9.60 -1.13 -11.07
C VAL A 254 9.04 -1.12 -9.64
N GLY A 255 8.63 -2.29 -9.18
CA GLY A 255 8.25 -2.52 -7.79
C GLY A 255 9.43 -2.98 -6.95
N VAL A 256 9.65 -2.37 -5.79
CA VAL A 256 10.78 -2.71 -4.91
C VAL A 256 10.26 -3.34 -3.63
N GLU A 257 10.58 -4.64 -3.45
CA GLU A 257 10.22 -5.45 -2.29
C GLU A 257 11.32 -5.41 -1.21
N ALA A 258 11.02 -5.89 0.01
CA ALA A 258 12.00 -5.99 1.07
C ALA A 258 12.71 -7.35 1.05
N ALA A 259 14.00 -7.35 0.81
CA ALA A 259 14.87 -8.52 0.94
C ALA A 259 15.30 -8.79 2.40
N GLY A 260 14.85 -7.98 3.36
CA GLY A 260 15.11 -8.20 4.78
C GLY A 260 16.60 -8.36 5.10
N GLU A 261 16.95 -9.45 5.73
CA GLU A 261 18.35 -9.80 6.04
C GLU A 261 19.12 -10.41 4.85
N GLY A 262 18.46 -10.54 3.71
CA GLY A 262 19.03 -11.08 2.46
C GLY A 262 18.04 -11.96 1.74
N ILE A 263 17.98 -11.83 0.41
CA ILE A 263 17.00 -12.54 -0.43
C ILE A 263 17.17 -14.07 -0.43
N ASP A 264 18.35 -14.57 -0.09
CA ASP A 264 18.64 -16.00 0.00
C ASP A 264 18.53 -16.55 1.43
N THR A 265 18.07 -15.72 2.39
CA THR A 265 17.73 -16.14 3.75
C THR A 265 16.23 -16.45 3.85
N GLU A 266 15.79 -17.00 4.99
CA GLU A 266 14.35 -17.14 5.30
C GLU A 266 13.73 -15.85 5.87
N ARG A 267 14.53 -14.79 6.03
CA ARG A 267 14.15 -13.54 6.67
C ARG A 267 14.02 -12.40 5.66
N HIS A 268 13.00 -12.48 4.82
CA HIS A 268 12.63 -11.48 3.82
C HIS A 268 11.11 -11.45 3.61
N SER A 269 10.59 -10.45 2.87
CA SER A 269 9.17 -10.35 2.47
C SER A 269 8.98 -10.16 0.96
N ALA A 270 9.95 -10.58 0.15
CA ALA A 270 9.93 -10.44 -1.30
C ALA A 270 9.06 -11.53 -1.96
N SER A 271 7.73 -11.34 -1.88
CA SER A 271 6.74 -12.33 -2.33
C SER A 271 6.73 -12.54 -3.83
N LEU A 272 6.95 -11.48 -4.62
CA LEU A 272 7.02 -11.58 -6.08
C LEU A 272 8.36 -12.14 -6.54
N THR A 273 9.46 -11.79 -5.88
CA THR A 273 10.80 -12.24 -6.26
C THR A 273 11.04 -13.73 -5.91
N LYS A 274 10.61 -14.19 -4.73
CA LYS A 274 10.90 -15.54 -4.21
C LYS A 274 9.67 -16.41 -3.95
N GLY A 275 8.48 -15.82 -3.86
CA GLY A 275 7.24 -16.54 -3.60
C GLY A 275 6.74 -17.31 -4.82
N ARG A 276 5.64 -17.99 -4.62
CA ARG A 276 4.92 -18.74 -5.65
C ARG A 276 3.41 -18.56 -5.51
N PRO A 277 2.61 -18.83 -6.56
CA PRO A 277 1.16 -18.71 -6.51
C PRO A 277 0.54 -19.56 -5.40
N GLY A 278 -0.37 -18.94 -4.64
CA GLY A 278 -1.14 -19.58 -3.58
C GLY A 278 -2.24 -18.67 -3.06
N VAL A 279 -3.05 -19.16 -2.14
CA VAL A 279 -4.18 -18.41 -1.58
C VAL A 279 -3.84 -17.85 -0.22
N LEU A 280 -3.99 -16.54 -0.07
CA LEU A 280 -3.85 -15.83 1.21
C LEU A 280 -4.95 -14.77 1.34
N HIS A 281 -5.59 -14.69 2.52
CA HIS A 281 -6.62 -13.69 2.83
C HIS A 281 -7.72 -13.58 1.77
N GLY A 282 -8.09 -14.71 1.17
CA GLY A 282 -9.23 -14.80 0.24
C GLY A 282 -8.93 -14.52 -1.23
N ALA A 283 -7.68 -14.37 -1.63
CA ALA A 283 -7.27 -14.19 -3.03
C ALA A 283 -6.12 -15.12 -3.44
N LEU A 284 -6.12 -15.55 -4.70
CA LEU A 284 -4.96 -16.19 -5.33
C LEU A 284 -3.97 -15.13 -5.77
N SER A 285 -2.73 -15.19 -5.29
CA SER A 285 -1.64 -14.29 -5.67
C SER A 285 -0.28 -14.97 -5.40
N TYR A 286 0.84 -14.23 -5.55
CA TYR A 286 2.13 -14.69 -5.06
C TYR A 286 2.21 -14.54 -3.54
N LEU A 287 2.77 -15.55 -2.87
CA LEU A 287 3.05 -15.52 -1.43
C LEU A 287 4.25 -16.38 -1.07
N LEU A 288 4.84 -16.08 0.09
CA LEU A 288 5.90 -16.88 0.69
C LEU A 288 5.26 -18.08 1.40
N GLN A 289 5.56 -19.28 0.93
CA GLN A 289 4.99 -20.53 1.45
C GLN A 289 5.94 -21.72 1.24
N ASP A 290 5.80 -22.72 2.11
CA ASP A 290 6.50 -23.99 1.98
C ASP A 290 5.85 -24.93 0.94
N ASP A 291 6.41 -26.13 0.77
CA ASP A 291 5.91 -27.12 -0.19
C ASP A 291 4.53 -27.72 0.19
N HIS A 292 4.11 -27.50 1.42
CA HIS A 292 2.79 -27.89 1.92
C HIS A 292 1.76 -26.76 1.85
N GLY A 293 2.14 -25.57 1.32
CA GLY A 293 1.27 -24.41 1.22
C GLY A 293 1.13 -23.62 2.52
N GLN A 294 1.97 -23.90 3.54
CA GLN A 294 1.99 -23.12 4.77
C GLN A 294 2.72 -21.81 4.55
N VAL A 295 2.11 -20.71 5.01
CA VAL A 295 2.67 -19.36 4.84
C VAL A 295 3.92 -19.21 5.72
N HIS A 296 5.04 -18.87 5.10
CA HIS A 296 6.26 -18.53 5.82
C HIS A 296 6.13 -17.17 6.54
N PRO A 297 6.72 -17.03 7.73
CA PRO A 297 6.89 -15.72 8.35
C PRO A 297 7.65 -14.78 7.40
N ALA A 298 7.14 -13.57 7.22
CA ALA A 298 7.84 -12.52 6.52
C ALA A 298 8.78 -11.78 7.48
N HIS A 299 9.75 -11.04 6.94
CA HIS A 299 10.60 -10.14 7.69
C HIS A 299 10.98 -8.91 6.88
N SER A 300 10.85 -7.75 7.50
CA SER A 300 11.39 -6.48 7.04
C SER A 300 11.57 -5.53 8.22
N ILE A 301 12.60 -4.69 8.18
CA ILE A 301 12.74 -3.55 9.10
C ILE A 301 11.56 -2.58 8.98
N SER A 302 10.94 -2.55 7.81
CA SER A 302 9.72 -1.77 7.55
C SER A 302 8.49 -2.59 7.87
N ALA A 303 7.75 -2.24 8.92
CA ALA A 303 6.52 -2.91 9.30
C ALA A 303 5.43 -2.88 8.21
N GLY A 304 5.45 -1.90 7.31
CA GLY A 304 4.50 -1.82 6.19
C GLY A 304 4.85 -2.72 5.01
N LEU A 305 6.07 -3.25 4.94
CA LEU A 305 6.49 -4.26 3.96
C LEU A 305 6.58 -5.68 4.57
N ASP A 306 6.43 -5.82 5.87
CA ASP A 306 6.47 -7.09 6.59
C ASP A 306 5.16 -7.89 6.38
N TYR A 307 4.99 -8.39 5.14
CA TYR A 307 3.79 -9.12 4.72
C TYR A 307 4.16 -10.20 3.69
N PRO A 308 3.73 -11.45 3.88
CA PRO A 308 4.18 -12.60 3.08
C PRO A 308 3.45 -12.75 1.75
N GLY A 309 2.65 -11.79 1.33
CA GLY A 309 1.86 -11.84 0.09
C GLY A 309 1.80 -10.49 -0.62
N VAL A 310 1.12 -10.44 -1.76
CA VAL A 310 1.01 -9.24 -2.58
C VAL A 310 -0.35 -9.19 -3.29
N GLY A 311 -0.74 -8.03 -3.76
CA GLY A 311 -1.96 -7.87 -4.56
C GLY A 311 -1.96 -8.67 -5.87
N PRO A 312 -3.10 -9.28 -6.24
CA PRO A 312 -3.17 -10.16 -7.42
C PRO A 312 -2.89 -9.44 -8.75
N GLU A 313 -3.14 -8.15 -8.84
CA GLU A 313 -2.81 -7.38 -10.05
C GLU A 313 -1.31 -7.23 -10.24
N HIS A 314 -0.52 -7.12 -9.14
CA HIS A 314 0.94 -7.17 -9.20
C HIS A 314 1.46 -8.51 -9.73
N ALA A 315 0.83 -9.61 -9.29
CA ALA A 315 1.14 -10.94 -9.80
C ALA A 315 0.94 -11.02 -11.33
N GLN A 316 -0.18 -10.47 -11.83
CA GLN A 316 -0.47 -10.40 -13.26
C GLN A 316 0.53 -9.51 -14.01
N LEU A 317 0.88 -8.34 -13.46
CA LEU A 317 1.86 -7.43 -14.09
C LEU A 317 3.24 -8.07 -14.18
N LYS A 318 3.65 -8.84 -13.17
CA LYS A 318 4.88 -9.64 -13.21
C LYS A 318 4.85 -10.69 -14.30
N ASP A 319 3.84 -11.56 -14.31
CA ASP A 319 3.77 -12.70 -15.24
C ASP A 319 3.61 -12.27 -16.69
N SER A 320 2.97 -11.13 -16.93
CA SER A 320 2.86 -10.53 -18.28
C SER A 320 4.13 -9.79 -18.70
N GLY A 321 5.12 -9.64 -17.84
CA GLY A 321 6.32 -8.83 -18.09
C GLY A 321 6.07 -7.32 -18.16
N ARG A 322 4.88 -6.85 -17.71
CA ARG A 322 4.58 -5.41 -17.77
C ARG A 322 5.27 -4.62 -16.66
N ALA A 323 5.53 -5.23 -15.54
CA ALA A 323 6.31 -4.64 -14.45
C ALA A 323 7.40 -5.62 -13.99
N THR A 324 8.54 -5.07 -13.57
CA THR A 324 9.62 -5.80 -12.93
C THR A 324 9.57 -5.61 -11.42
N TYR A 325 10.04 -6.61 -10.69
CA TYR A 325 10.07 -6.55 -9.23
C TYR A 325 11.47 -6.91 -8.76
N GLU A 326 12.02 -5.98 -8.01
CA GLU A 326 13.36 -6.01 -7.44
C GLU A 326 13.28 -6.04 -5.92
N SER A 327 14.38 -6.31 -5.27
CA SER A 327 14.41 -6.33 -3.81
C SER A 327 15.63 -5.62 -3.24
N VAL A 328 15.47 -5.11 -2.01
CA VAL A 328 16.45 -4.32 -1.27
C VAL A 328 16.50 -4.81 0.17
N THR A 329 17.69 -4.98 0.72
CA THR A 329 17.91 -5.42 2.10
C THR A 329 17.57 -4.31 3.11
N ASP A 330 17.42 -4.69 4.38
CA ASP A 330 17.19 -3.75 5.48
C ASP A 330 18.32 -2.71 5.60
N ASP A 331 19.57 -3.11 5.43
CA ASP A 331 20.73 -2.21 5.48
C ASP A 331 20.75 -1.24 4.28
N GLU A 332 20.45 -1.71 3.07
CA GLU A 332 20.29 -0.83 1.90
C GLU A 332 19.14 0.15 2.11
N ALA A 333 17.99 -0.31 2.65
CA ALA A 333 16.85 0.54 2.93
C ALA A 333 17.16 1.64 3.95
N LEU A 334 17.93 1.34 5.00
CA LEU A 334 18.44 2.34 5.93
C LEU A 334 19.39 3.34 5.24
N GLY A 335 20.21 2.88 4.31
CA GLY A 335 20.99 3.74 3.43
C GLY A 335 20.10 4.68 2.62
N GLY A 336 19.03 4.17 2.01
CA GLY A 336 18.03 4.97 1.28
C GLY A 336 17.28 5.98 2.16
N PHE A 337 16.96 5.60 3.40
CA PHE A 337 16.35 6.49 4.40
C PHE A 337 17.22 7.72 4.67
N ARG A 338 18.49 7.49 4.97
CA ARG A 338 19.46 8.56 5.20
C ARG A 338 19.71 9.39 3.94
N LEU A 339 19.87 8.72 2.80
CA LEU A 339 20.21 9.35 1.53
C LEU A 339 19.18 10.41 1.13
N LEU A 340 17.88 10.09 1.13
CA LEU A 340 16.85 11.05 0.76
C LEU A 340 16.74 12.20 1.78
N ALA A 341 16.93 11.90 3.07
CA ALA A 341 16.94 12.92 4.11
C ALA A 341 18.13 13.88 3.96
N GLU A 342 19.33 13.38 3.69
CA GLU A 342 20.54 14.19 3.56
C GLU A 342 20.61 14.98 2.24
N LEU A 343 20.09 14.40 1.15
CA LEU A 343 20.15 15.04 -0.16
C LEU A 343 19.00 16.03 -0.37
N GLU A 344 17.78 15.68 0.03
CA GLU A 344 16.59 16.45 -0.35
C GLU A 344 15.82 17.04 0.85
N GLY A 345 16.27 16.78 2.08
CA GLY A 345 15.55 17.20 3.29
C GLY A 345 14.20 16.51 3.46
N VAL A 346 14.02 15.36 2.85
CA VAL A 346 12.79 14.55 2.92
C VAL A 346 13.08 13.29 3.70
N ILE A 347 12.49 13.14 4.89
CA ILE A 347 12.57 11.90 5.68
C ILE A 347 11.48 10.94 5.15
N PRO A 348 11.83 9.95 4.32
CA PRO A 348 10.83 9.03 3.76
C PRO A 348 10.43 7.98 4.80
N ALA A 349 9.24 7.40 4.67
CA ALA A 349 8.93 6.18 5.39
C ALA A 349 9.92 5.05 5.02
N LEU A 350 10.21 4.13 5.95
CA LEU A 350 11.09 2.98 5.69
C LEU A 350 10.62 2.16 4.48
N GLU A 351 9.31 2.12 4.23
CA GLU A 351 8.75 1.52 3.03
C GLU A 351 9.33 2.16 1.77
N THR A 352 9.22 3.48 1.65
CA THR A 352 9.75 4.26 0.50
C THR A 352 11.26 4.16 0.37
N SER A 353 11.96 4.03 1.49
CA SER A 353 13.42 3.95 1.54
C SER A 353 13.99 2.80 0.71
N HIS A 354 13.27 1.68 0.58
CA HIS A 354 13.63 0.58 -0.30
C HIS A 354 13.71 1.03 -1.77
N ALA A 355 12.71 1.79 -2.22
CA ALA A 355 12.69 2.32 -3.58
C ALA A 355 13.79 3.36 -3.82
N VAL A 356 14.11 4.20 -2.82
CA VAL A 356 15.23 5.15 -2.88
C VAL A 356 16.56 4.41 -3.01
N ALA A 357 16.78 3.37 -2.20
CA ALA A 357 17.99 2.57 -2.23
C ALA A 357 18.19 1.87 -3.59
N TRP A 358 17.11 1.33 -4.15
CA TRP A 358 17.16 0.74 -5.49
C TRP A 358 17.54 1.78 -6.55
N ILE A 359 16.93 2.96 -6.56
CA ILE A 359 17.28 4.04 -7.50
C ILE A 359 18.78 4.40 -7.37
N ALA A 360 19.29 4.52 -6.15
CA ALA A 360 20.70 4.84 -5.91
C ALA A 360 21.65 3.71 -6.39
N ARG A 361 21.24 2.44 -6.21
CA ARG A 361 21.97 1.24 -6.69
C ARG A 361 22.07 1.22 -8.22
N GLU A 362 21.03 1.64 -8.91
CA GLU A 362 20.96 1.67 -10.37
C GLU A 362 21.62 2.93 -11.00
N LYS A 363 22.48 3.63 -10.26
CA LYS A 363 23.26 4.77 -10.77
C LYS A 363 23.90 4.45 -12.12
N GLY A 364 23.67 5.32 -13.11
CA GLY A 364 24.17 5.17 -14.48
C GLY A 364 23.30 4.32 -15.39
N ARG A 365 22.16 3.80 -14.91
CA ARG A 365 21.16 3.08 -15.74
C ARG A 365 20.49 4.01 -16.75
N TRP A 366 20.26 5.25 -16.37
CA TRP A 366 19.53 6.24 -17.17
C TRP A 366 20.46 7.25 -17.80
N SER A 367 20.06 7.83 -18.93
CA SER A 367 20.71 8.99 -19.51
C SER A 367 20.26 10.28 -18.83
N GLY A 368 21.06 11.36 -18.92
CA GLY A 368 20.77 12.64 -18.26
C GLY A 368 19.43 13.30 -18.65
N ASP A 369 18.89 12.95 -19.81
CA ASP A 369 17.59 13.44 -20.31
C ASP A 369 16.39 12.61 -19.85
N GLU A 370 16.61 11.39 -19.39
CA GLU A 370 15.58 10.53 -18.90
C GLU A 370 15.13 10.92 -17.51
N SER A 371 13.89 10.59 -17.17
CA SER A 371 13.35 10.90 -15.84
C SER A 371 12.86 9.65 -15.12
N VAL A 372 13.10 9.63 -13.81
CA VAL A 372 12.64 8.63 -12.86
C VAL A 372 11.60 9.26 -11.97
N LEU A 373 10.43 8.63 -11.87
CA LEU A 373 9.33 9.04 -11.00
C LEU A 373 9.25 8.10 -9.81
N LEU A 374 9.55 8.60 -8.61
CA LEU A 374 9.45 7.86 -7.36
C LEU A 374 8.15 8.19 -6.62
N CYS A 375 7.38 7.19 -6.21
CA CYS A 375 6.28 7.36 -5.28
C CYS A 375 6.81 7.43 -3.84
N VAL A 376 6.81 8.61 -3.23
CA VAL A 376 7.09 8.78 -1.80
C VAL A 376 5.82 8.49 -1.04
N SER A 377 5.60 7.20 -0.72
CA SER A 377 4.33 6.65 -0.25
C SER A 377 3.88 7.15 1.12
N GLY A 378 4.82 7.59 1.94
CA GLY A 378 4.57 8.13 3.27
C GLY A 378 5.82 8.77 3.88
N ARG A 379 5.62 9.55 4.95
CA ARG A 379 6.71 10.21 5.69
C ARG A 379 7.26 9.34 6.81
N GLY A 380 8.54 9.56 7.12
CA GLY A 380 9.32 8.73 8.04
C GLY A 380 9.27 9.15 9.50
N ASP A 381 8.50 10.18 9.88
CA ASP A 381 8.43 10.61 11.30
C ASP A 381 8.08 9.47 12.25
N LYS A 382 7.24 8.53 11.78
CA LYS A 382 6.85 7.33 12.52
C LYS A 382 8.03 6.37 12.77
N ASP A 383 9.06 6.41 11.91
CA ASP A 383 10.16 5.44 11.87
C ASP A 383 11.42 5.96 12.56
N VAL A 384 11.54 7.27 12.79
CA VAL A 384 12.75 7.92 13.31
C VAL A 384 13.22 7.30 14.64
N ALA A 385 12.31 7.07 15.59
CA ALA A 385 12.65 6.45 16.87
C ALA A 385 13.17 5.02 16.68
N HIS A 386 12.46 4.21 15.87
CA HIS A 386 12.87 2.84 15.57
C HIS A 386 14.22 2.78 14.86
N VAL A 387 14.46 3.64 13.87
CA VAL A 387 15.74 3.74 13.17
C VAL A 387 16.86 4.14 14.13
N ALA A 388 16.61 5.11 15.04
CA ALA A 388 17.60 5.52 16.02
C ALA A 388 17.99 4.38 16.97
N GLU A 389 17.01 3.63 17.49
CA GLU A 389 17.23 2.43 18.33
C GLU A 389 18.02 1.35 17.58
N TYR A 390 17.63 1.08 16.33
CA TYR A 390 18.30 0.07 15.48
C TYR A 390 19.77 0.42 15.21
N LEU A 391 20.07 1.68 14.90
CA LEU A 391 21.43 2.13 14.66
C LEU A 391 22.28 2.12 15.96
N ALA A 392 21.68 2.52 17.10
CA ALA A 392 22.36 2.48 18.39
C ALA A 392 22.71 1.06 18.87
N ALA A 393 21.93 0.05 18.47
CA ALA A 393 22.20 -1.34 18.79
C ALA A 393 23.34 -1.98 17.97
N ARG A 394 23.77 -1.33 16.87
CA ARG A 394 24.83 -1.81 15.95
C ARG A 394 26.12 -0.98 15.99
N GLY A 395 26.13 0.14 16.64
CA GLY A 395 27.29 1.02 16.84
C GLY A 395 27.82 0.99 18.20
#